data_13e3a23170a4c1eaa5465b20179a5a1a
#
_entry.id   13e3a23170a4c1eaa5465b20179a5a1a
#
_cell.length_a   1.000
_cell.length_b   1.000
_cell.length_c   1.000
_cell.angle_alpha   90.00
_cell.angle_beta   90.00
_cell.angle_gamma   90.00
#
_symmetry.space_group_name_H-M   'P 1'
#
loop_
_entity.id
_entity.type
_entity.pdbx_description
1 polymer ?
#
loop_
_entity_poly.entity_id
_entity_poly.type
_entity_poly.pdbx_seq_one_letter_code
_entity_poly.pdbx_strand_id
1 'polypeptide(L)'
;NPKIVRNRLKIKASISNARIFRAVCLEYGSFFNFIKKFLDEYLSKTACAKSGGTENAENIAEKAALSGIKIIHETGRSTNGLSDAISAELKKRGMKFMGSTIVYSFLQAIGVIFSHEEGCFLFGMER
;
A
#
# COMPACT_ATOMS: atom_id res chain seq x y z
N ASN A 1 -7.94 19.42 25.40
CA ASN A 1 -8.79 20.15 24.46
C ASN A 1 -10.15 19.43 24.34
N PRO A 2 -11.28 20.05 24.72
CA PRO A 2 -12.62 19.43 24.68
C PRO A 2 -13.11 19.14 23.25
N LYS A 3 -12.51 19.75 22.24
CA LYS A 3 -12.85 19.57 20.82
C LYS A 3 -12.24 18.30 20.21
N ILE A 4 -11.36 17.58 20.89
CA ILE A 4 -10.73 16.35 20.39
C ILE A 4 -11.57 15.15 20.81
N VAL A 5 -11.87 14.27 19.86
CA VAL A 5 -12.54 12.99 20.13
C VAL A 5 -11.65 12.12 21.02
N ARG A 6 -12.11 11.88 22.26
CA ARG A 6 -11.36 11.14 23.29
C ARG A 6 -11.74 9.66 23.26
N ASN A 7 -11.25 8.91 22.29
CA ASN A 7 -11.43 7.47 22.25
C ASN A 7 -10.20 6.75 22.86
N ARG A 8 -10.35 6.27 24.10
CA ARG A 8 -9.28 5.57 24.83
C ARG A 8 -8.73 4.35 24.08
N LEU A 9 -9.58 3.61 23.37
CA LEU A 9 -9.16 2.42 22.61
C LEU A 9 -8.28 2.81 21.43
N LYS A 10 -8.62 3.88 20.69
CA LYS A 10 -7.81 4.38 19.59
C LYS A 10 -6.47 4.95 20.08
N ILE A 11 -6.45 5.66 21.20
CA ILE A 11 -5.21 6.21 21.78
C ILE A 11 -4.27 5.06 22.19
N LYS A 12 -4.78 4.05 22.90
CA LYS A 12 -4.00 2.87 23.27
C LYS A 12 -3.51 2.10 22.05
N ALA A 13 -4.35 1.97 21.02
CA ALA A 13 -3.98 1.32 19.77
C ALA A 13 -2.86 2.08 19.04
N SER A 14 -2.91 3.42 18.97
CA SER A 14 -1.85 4.23 18.37
C SER A 14 -0.49 4.00 19.03
N ILE A 15 -0.46 3.96 20.37
CA ILE A 15 0.78 3.69 21.12
C ILE A 15 1.30 2.27 20.84
N SER A 16 0.41 1.27 20.85
CA SER A 16 0.77 -0.12 20.53
C SER A 16 1.25 -0.26 19.09
N ASN A 17 0.55 0.35 18.15
CA ASN A 17 0.89 0.33 16.72
C ASN A 17 2.26 0.99 16.46
N ALA A 18 2.57 2.09 17.14
CA ALA A 18 3.87 2.76 17.03
C ALA A 18 5.04 1.86 17.46
N ARG A 19 4.85 1.05 18.52
CA ARG A 19 5.85 0.07 18.95
C ARG A 19 6.07 -1.03 17.91
N ILE A 20 4.97 -1.55 17.34
CA ILE A 20 5.02 -2.58 16.30
C ILE A 20 5.63 -2.01 15.02
N PHE A 21 5.27 -0.79 14.63
CA PHE A 21 5.86 -0.08 13.50
C PHE A 21 7.38 0.03 13.64
N ARG A 22 7.86 0.43 14.82
CA ARG A 22 9.29 0.49 15.11
C ARG A 22 9.96 -0.87 15.00
N ALA A 23 9.33 -1.93 15.50
CA ALA A 23 9.84 -3.30 15.38
C ALA A 23 9.95 -3.74 13.92
N VAL A 24 8.95 -3.45 13.09
CA VAL A 24 8.97 -3.70 11.64
C VAL A 24 10.11 -2.92 10.97
N CYS A 25 10.30 -1.66 11.32
CA CYS A 25 11.40 -0.85 10.78
C CYS A 25 12.77 -1.42 11.15
N LEU A 26 12.95 -1.95 12.35
CA LEU A 26 14.19 -2.59 12.78
C LEU A 26 14.43 -3.92 12.06
N GLU A 27 13.38 -4.71 11.82
CA GLU A 27 13.45 -6.01 11.14
C GLU A 27 13.78 -5.87 9.64
N TYR A 28 13.17 -4.91 8.96
CA TYR A 28 13.30 -4.73 7.50
C TYR A 28 14.24 -3.57 7.11
N GLY A 29 14.85 -2.89 8.06
CA GLY A 29 15.65 -1.68 7.85
C GLY A 29 14.80 -0.42 7.63
N SER A 30 13.59 -0.54 7.07
CA SER A 30 12.61 0.54 6.94
C SER A 30 11.21 -0.02 6.73
N PHE A 31 10.19 0.78 7.01
CA PHE A 31 8.81 0.40 6.71
C PHE A 31 8.56 0.32 5.19
N PHE A 32 9.28 1.11 4.43
CA PHE A 32 9.24 1.05 2.97
C PHE A 32 9.73 -0.31 2.43
N ASN A 33 10.83 -0.84 2.96
CA ASN A 33 11.33 -2.16 2.57
C ASN A 33 10.33 -3.28 2.90
N PHE A 34 9.63 -3.15 4.03
CA PHE A 34 8.52 -4.04 4.38
C PHE A 34 7.42 -4.00 3.31
N ILE A 35 6.95 -2.81 2.92
CA ILE A 35 5.94 -2.64 1.86
C ILE A 35 6.45 -3.20 0.52
N LYS A 36 7.70 -2.89 0.14
CA LYS A 36 8.33 -3.34 -1.11
C LYS A 36 8.34 -4.86 -1.23
N LYS A 37 8.64 -5.58 -0.15
CA LYS A 37 8.61 -7.05 -0.14
C LYS A 37 7.23 -7.59 -0.54
N PHE A 38 6.15 -7.05 0.04
CA PHE A 38 4.79 -7.47 -0.31
C PHE A 38 4.40 -7.06 -1.73
N LEU A 39 4.84 -5.89 -2.16
CA LEU A 39 4.62 -5.40 -3.52
C LEU A 39 5.27 -6.34 -4.57
N ASP A 40 6.53 -6.70 -4.37
CA ASP A 40 7.26 -7.60 -5.27
C ASP A 40 6.61 -8.99 -5.32
N GLU A 41 6.18 -9.51 -4.17
CA GLU A 41 5.46 -10.79 -4.08
C GLU A 41 4.08 -10.73 -4.77
N TYR A 42 3.33 -9.65 -4.59
CA TYR A 42 2.04 -9.44 -5.23
C TYR A 42 2.16 -9.36 -6.76
N LEU A 43 3.14 -8.60 -7.25
CA LEU A 43 3.38 -8.44 -8.68
C LEU A 43 3.86 -9.74 -9.34
N SER A 44 4.68 -10.53 -8.65
CA SER A 44 5.11 -11.84 -9.14
C SER A 44 3.94 -12.80 -9.30
N LYS A 45 3.01 -12.83 -8.35
CA LYS A 45 1.79 -13.64 -8.42
C LYS A 45 0.85 -13.17 -9.54
N THR A 46 0.73 -11.86 -9.73
CA THR A 46 -0.13 -11.28 -10.77
C THR A 46 0.44 -11.50 -12.17
N ALA A 47 1.75 -11.45 -12.34
CA ALA A 47 2.42 -11.73 -13.61
C ALA A 47 2.23 -13.19 -14.04
N CYS A 48 2.26 -14.15 -13.11
CA CYS A 48 2.03 -15.56 -13.41
C CYS A 48 0.57 -15.87 -13.79
N ALA A 49 -0.39 -15.04 -13.34
CA ALA A 49 -1.82 -15.22 -13.65
C ALA A 49 -2.25 -14.61 -14.99
N LYS A 50 -1.40 -13.82 -15.65
CA LYS A 50 -1.68 -13.12 -16.92
C LYS A 50 -1.05 -13.77 -18.15
N SER A 51 -0.90 -15.08 -18.20
CA SER A 51 -0.61 -15.79 -19.45
C SER A 51 -1.89 -15.97 -20.30
N GLY A 52 -2.62 -14.89 -20.56
CA GLY A 52 -3.83 -14.89 -21.37
C GLY A 52 -4.33 -13.47 -21.65
N GLY A 53 -3.81 -12.85 -22.70
CA GLY A 53 -4.50 -11.81 -23.48
C GLY A 53 -4.37 -10.35 -23.05
N THR A 54 -3.84 -9.61 -24.01
CA THR A 54 -4.01 -8.19 -24.38
C THR A 54 -2.95 -7.19 -23.89
N GLU A 55 -2.27 -6.75 -24.91
CA GLU A 55 -1.43 -5.59 -25.16
C GLU A 55 -1.75 -4.36 -24.27
N ASN A 56 -0.79 -3.93 -23.49
CA ASN A 56 -0.47 -2.57 -23.01
C ASN A 56 0.49 -2.57 -21.81
N ALA A 57 1.11 -3.74 -21.48
CA ALA A 57 2.01 -3.85 -20.32
C ALA A 57 3.45 -3.37 -20.60
N GLU A 58 3.83 -3.19 -21.86
CA GLU A 58 5.24 -2.90 -22.21
C GLU A 58 5.65 -1.45 -21.99
N ASN A 59 4.72 -0.49 -22.10
CA ASN A 59 5.02 0.93 -21.90
C ASN A 59 5.09 1.39 -20.43
N ILE A 60 4.61 0.56 -19.50
CA ILE A 60 4.57 0.90 -18.05
C ILE A 60 5.85 0.43 -17.33
N ALA A 61 6.50 -0.63 -17.85
CA ALA A 61 7.68 -1.23 -17.21
C ALA A 61 8.95 -0.37 -17.38
N GLU A 62 9.04 0.41 -18.45
CA GLU A 62 10.29 1.12 -18.82
C GLU A 62 10.46 2.43 -18.03
N LYS A 63 9.36 3.08 -17.62
CA LYS A 63 9.39 4.35 -16.89
C LYS A 63 9.57 4.18 -15.37
N ALA A 64 9.23 3.01 -14.82
CA ALA A 64 9.38 2.68 -13.40
C ALA A 64 10.84 2.33 -13.00
N ALA A 65 11.73 2.17 -13.95
CA ALA A 65 13.13 1.79 -13.68
C ALA A 65 13.96 2.87 -12.95
N LEU A 66 13.51 4.13 -12.98
CA LEU A 66 14.30 5.25 -12.42
C LEU A 66 14.12 5.44 -10.90
N SER A 67 13.04 4.92 -10.28
CA SER A 67 12.78 5.02 -8.83
C SER A 67 12.70 3.68 -8.10
N GLY A 68 12.82 2.55 -8.80
CA GLY A 68 12.81 1.21 -8.20
C GLY A 68 11.47 0.80 -7.55
N ILE A 69 10.40 1.56 -7.76
CA ILE A 69 9.06 1.28 -7.25
C ILE A 69 8.15 1.00 -8.44
N LYS A 70 7.52 -0.18 -8.45
CA LYS A 70 6.48 -0.50 -9.41
C LYS A 70 5.16 0.09 -8.93
N ILE A 71 4.54 0.94 -9.75
CA ILE A 71 3.27 1.59 -9.46
C ILE A 71 2.13 0.70 -9.95
N ILE A 72 1.09 0.54 -9.14
CA ILE A 72 -0.13 -0.17 -9.49
C ILE A 72 -1.19 0.85 -9.91
N HIS A 73 -1.69 0.76 -11.14
CA HIS A 73 -2.79 1.60 -11.62
C HIS A 73 -4.13 0.88 -11.41
N GLU A 74 -4.94 1.39 -10.50
CA GLU A 74 -6.29 0.87 -10.19
C GLU A 74 -7.23 2.01 -9.88
N THR A 75 -8.41 2.04 -10.53
CA THR A 75 -9.48 3.01 -10.27
C THR A 75 -10.72 2.31 -9.71
N GLY A 76 -11.52 3.04 -8.94
CA GLY A 76 -12.81 2.56 -8.44
C GLY A 76 -12.73 1.47 -7.35
N ARG A 77 -11.56 1.22 -6.77
CA ARG A 77 -11.37 0.22 -5.70
C ARG A 77 -11.01 0.88 -4.37
N SER A 78 -11.37 0.22 -3.29
CA SER A 78 -11.00 0.60 -1.91
C SER A 78 -10.12 -0.44 -1.22
N THR A 79 -9.92 -1.60 -1.85
CA THR A 79 -9.07 -2.70 -1.38
C THR A 79 -8.53 -3.50 -2.57
N ASN A 80 -7.40 -4.15 -2.40
CA ASN A 80 -6.86 -5.12 -3.34
C ASN A 80 -6.05 -6.20 -2.61
N GLY A 81 -5.58 -7.23 -3.33
CA GLY A 81 -4.83 -8.33 -2.74
C GLY A 81 -3.55 -7.90 -2.02
N LEU A 82 -2.91 -6.81 -2.46
CA LEU A 82 -1.74 -6.25 -1.77
C LEU A 82 -2.13 -5.63 -0.43
N SER A 83 -3.18 -4.80 -0.39
CA SER A 83 -3.66 -4.20 0.86
C SER A 83 -4.18 -5.24 1.85
N ASP A 84 -4.78 -6.33 1.35
CA ASP A 84 -5.24 -7.45 2.16
C ASP A 84 -4.07 -8.19 2.81
N ALA A 85 -3.03 -8.51 2.05
CA ALA A 85 -1.83 -9.20 2.53
C ALA A 85 -1.08 -8.37 3.59
N ILE A 86 -0.86 -7.08 3.33
CA ILE A 86 -0.20 -6.17 4.29
C ILE A 86 -1.06 -6.01 5.55
N SER A 87 -2.37 -5.82 5.41
CA SER A 87 -3.30 -5.71 6.55
C SER A 87 -3.28 -6.98 7.41
N ALA A 88 -3.30 -8.16 6.79
CA ALA A 88 -3.23 -9.43 7.50
C ALA A 88 -1.94 -9.58 8.30
N GLU A 89 -0.79 -9.26 7.70
CA GLU A 89 0.50 -9.33 8.39
C GLU A 89 0.60 -8.33 9.55
N LEU A 90 0.16 -7.08 9.36
CA LEU A 90 0.16 -6.06 10.41
C LEU A 90 -0.77 -6.44 11.57
N LYS A 91 -1.93 -7.03 11.29
CA LYS A 91 -2.85 -7.58 12.32
C LYS A 91 -2.23 -8.75 13.05
N LYS A 92 -1.56 -9.67 12.34
CA LYS A 92 -0.85 -10.81 12.93
C LYS A 92 0.22 -10.35 13.91
N ARG A 93 0.89 -9.24 13.63
CA ARG A 93 1.86 -8.59 14.53
C ARG A 93 1.21 -7.85 15.69
N GLY A 94 -0.12 -7.79 15.76
CA GLY A 94 -0.90 -7.18 16.84
C GLY A 94 -1.31 -5.73 16.60
N MET A 95 -1.12 -5.17 15.41
CA MET A 95 -1.64 -3.84 15.07
C MET A 95 -3.17 -3.83 15.08
N LYS A 96 -3.74 -2.79 15.66
CA LYS A 96 -5.20 -2.58 15.77
C LYS A 96 -5.64 -1.47 14.84
N PHE A 97 -6.89 -1.54 14.38
CA PHE A 97 -7.49 -0.58 13.44
C PHE A 97 -6.74 -0.48 12.10
N MET A 98 -6.13 -1.58 11.65
CA MET A 98 -5.41 -1.68 10.38
C MET A 98 -6.20 -2.56 9.41
N GLY A 99 -7.36 -2.06 8.94
CA GLY A 99 -8.15 -2.74 7.90
C GLY A 99 -7.54 -2.57 6.51
N SER A 100 -7.92 -3.45 5.57
CA SER A 100 -7.44 -3.41 4.19
C SER A 100 -7.73 -2.07 3.51
N THR A 101 -8.88 -1.47 3.74
CA THR A 101 -9.24 -0.14 3.22
C THR A 101 -8.28 0.96 3.71
N ILE A 102 -7.87 0.91 4.98
CA ILE A 102 -6.92 1.88 5.55
C ILE A 102 -5.55 1.69 4.93
N VAL A 103 -5.11 0.45 4.80
CA VAL A 103 -3.84 0.11 4.15
C VAL A 103 -3.86 0.53 2.68
N TYR A 104 -4.96 0.30 1.97
CA TYR A 104 -5.13 0.72 0.58
C TYR A 104 -4.99 2.24 0.42
N SER A 105 -5.70 3.02 1.25
CA SER A 105 -5.58 4.48 1.27
C SER A 105 -4.16 4.96 1.59
N PHE A 106 -3.47 4.27 2.48
CA PHE A 106 -2.07 4.54 2.77
C PHE A 106 -1.16 4.27 1.56
N LEU A 107 -1.37 3.16 0.83
CA LEU A 107 -0.63 2.84 -0.39
C LEU A 107 -0.87 3.86 -1.51
N GLN A 108 -2.09 4.43 -1.59
CA GLN A 108 -2.37 5.56 -2.48
C GLN A 108 -1.60 6.81 -2.06
N ALA A 109 -1.60 7.13 -0.77
CA ALA A 109 -0.93 8.33 -0.24
C ALA A 109 0.60 8.32 -0.46
N ILE A 110 1.23 7.14 -0.42
CA ILE A 110 2.68 7.00 -0.67
C ILE A 110 3.04 6.72 -2.14
N GLY A 111 2.05 6.71 -3.05
CA GLY A 111 2.26 6.58 -4.49
C GLY A 111 2.54 5.16 -4.99
N VAL A 112 2.28 4.12 -4.19
CA VAL A 112 2.36 2.72 -4.64
C VAL A 112 1.15 2.35 -5.48
N ILE A 113 -0.01 2.90 -5.15
CA ILE A 113 -1.25 2.76 -5.93
C ILE A 113 -1.62 4.12 -6.50
N PHE A 114 -1.76 4.18 -7.81
CA PHE A 114 -2.23 5.35 -8.54
C PHE A 114 -3.68 5.12 -8.97
N SER A 115 -4.61 5.92 -8.45
CA SER A 115 -6.05 5.73 -8.65
C SER A 115 -6.76 6.97 -9.21
N HIS A 116 -6.02 7.87 -9.86
CA HIS A 116 -6.62 9.02 -10.51
C HIS A 116 -7.31 8.61 -11.81
N GLU A 117 -8.53 9.07 -12.01
CA GLU A 117 -9.32 8.86 -13.22
C GLU A 117 -8.88 9.85 -14.33
N GLU A 118 -9.19 9.53 -15.58
CA GLU A 118 -8.79 10.33 -16.77
C GLU A 118 -9.25 11.80 -16.70
N GLY A 119 -10.33 12.10 -15.99
CA GLY A 119 -10.82 13.48 -15.77
C GLY A 119 -10.11 14.24 -14.63
N CYS A 120 -9.20 13.62 -13.91
CA CYS A 120 -8.47 14.25 -12.81
C CYS A 120 -7.23 14.99 -13.35
N PHE A 121 -6.98 16.21 -12.85
CA PHE A 121 -5.79 16.99 -13.25
C PHE A 121 -4.45 16.34 -12.87
N LEU A 122 -4.48 15.36 -11.96
CA LEU A 122 -3.31 14.57 -11.58
C LEU A 122 -3.12 13.31 -12.43
N PHE A 123 -4.06 13.02 -13.35
CA PHE A 123 -3.94 11.86 -14.24
C PHE A 123 -2.74 12.05 -15.17
N GLY A 124 -1.83 11.08 -15.20
CA GLY A 124 -0.60 11.18 -15.98
C GLY A 124 0.53 12.01 -15.33
N MET A 125 0.32 12.61 -14.18
CA MET A 125 1.38 13.24 -13.39
C MET A 125 2.02 12.19 -12.45
N GLU A 126 2.76 11.27 -13.03
CA GLU A 126 3.63 10.36 -12.26
C GLU A 126 4.83 11.16 -11.74
N ARG A 127 4.94 11.26 -10.44
CA ARG A 127 6.10 11.86 -9.76
C ARG A 127 7.21 10.86 -9.56
#